data_d9f095830b27dc4d74a1eb01141a101d
#
_entry.id   d9f095830b27dc4d74a1eb01141a101d
#
_cell.length_a   1.000
_cell.length_b   1.000
_cell.length_c   1.000
_cell.angle_alpha   90.00
_cell.angle_beta   90.00
_cell.angle_gamma   90.00
#
_symmetry.space_group_name_H-M   'P 1'
#
loop_
_entity.id
_entity.type
_entity.pdbx_description
1 polymer ?
#
loop_
_entity_poly.entity_id
_entity_poly.type
_entity_poly.pdbx_seq_one_letter_code
_entity_poly.pdbx_strand_id
1 'polypeptide(L)'
;MSFDWTPEELQKVVDENKIVIFMKGTPDQPQCGFSARGAQVISMRATELGMETFASVNVLSDPRARSALKEWSDFPTIPQVFINGELIGGSDIALELYESGDLQNMLSDDSNASE
;
A
#
# COMPACT_ATOMS: atom_id res chain seq x y z
N MET A 1 -8.66 17.23 -8.27
CA MET A 1 -8.15 17.54 -6.93
C MET A 1 -6.84 16.80 -6.71
N SER A 2 -5.81 17.50 -6.30
CA SER A 2 -4.51 16.89 -6.11
C SER A 2 -4.34 16.43 -4.67
N PHE A 3 -3.59 15.34 -4.53
CA PHE A 3 -3.21 14.82 -3.23
C PHE A 3 -2.18 15.76 -2.61
N ASP A 4 -2.43 16.16 -1.39
CA ASP A 4 -1.52 17.07 -0.68
C ASP A 4 -0.62 16.24 0.23
N TRP A 5 0.67 16.23 -0.04
CA TRP A 5 1.64 15.34 0.61
C TRP A 5 2.03 15.82 2.00
N THR A 6 1.04 16.09 2.84
CA THR A 6 1.27 16.42 4.25
C THR A 6 1.11 15.18 5.10
N PRO A 7 1.70 15.14 6.31
CA PRO A 7 1.50 14.00 7.21
C PRO A 7 0.03 13.74 7.49
N GLU A 8 -0.78 14.79 7.61
CA GLU A 8 -2.22 14.64 7.86
C GLU A 8 -2.92 13.93 6.72
N GLU A 9 -2.58 14.32 5.48
CA GLU A 9 -3.19 13.70 4.31
C GLU A 9 -2.75 12.24 4.15
N LEU A 10 -1.47 11.97 4.40
CA LEU A 10 -0.94 10.61 4.34
C LEU A 10 -1.63 9.72 5.37
N GLN A 11 -1.76 10.23 6.59
CA GLN A 11 -2.42 9.47 7.65
C GLN A 11 -3.87 9.20 7.30
N LYS A 12 -4.54 10.19 6.74
CA LYS A 12 -5.94 10.07 6.37
C LYS A 12 -6.15 8.95 5.33
N VAL A 13 -5.30 8.90 4.30
CA VAL A 13 -5.50 7.91 3.24
C VAL A 13 -5.29 6.49 3.76
N VAL A 14 -4.31 6.29 4.65
CA VAL A 14 -4.08 4.95 5.19
C VAL A 14 -5.13 4.56 6.23
N ASP A 15 -5.73 5.54 6.91
CA ASP A 15 -6.78 5.26 7.88
C ASP A 15 -8.11 4.96 7.22
N GLU A 16 -8.36 5.54 6.05
CA GLU A 16 -9.64 5.39 5.37
C GLU A 16 -9.71 4.20 4.42
N ASN A 17 -8.58 3.52 4.21
CA ASN A 17 -8.52 2.41 3.26
C ASN A 17 -7.85 1.21 3.91
N LYS A 18 -8.45 0.05 3.75
CA LYS A 18 -7.91 -1.17 4.34
C LYS A 18 -6.54 -1.52 3.77
N ILE A 19 -6.37 -1.32 2.45
CA ILE A 19 -5.12 -1.57 1.78
C ILE A 19 -4.73 -0.33 1.00
N VAL A 20 -3.50 0.15 1.21
CA VAL A 20 -2.95 1.28 0.44
C VAL A 20 -1.56 0.90 -0.03
N ILE A 21 -1.28 1.14 -1.30
CA ILE A 21 0.07 1.00 -1.82
C ILE A 21 0.53 2.33 -2.40
N PHE A 22 1.68 2.82 -1.91
CA PHE A 22 2.35 3.98 -2.48
C PHE A 22 3.39 3.43 -3.44
N MET A 23 3.26 3.74 -4.73
CA MET A 23 4.06 3.10 -5.76
C MET A 23 4.49 4.08 -6.83
N LYS A 24 5.44 3.67 -7.64
CA LYS A 24 5.86 4.44 -8.81
C LYS A 24 4.97 4.02 -9.98
N GLY A 25 4.13 4.94 -10.42
CA GLY A 25 3.13 4.68 -11.44
C GLY A 25 1.82 4.25 -10.84
N THR A 26 1.07 3.47 -11.58
CA THR A 26 -0.25 2.96 -11.17
C THR A 26 -0.24 1.44 -11.30
N PRO A 27 -1.21 0.74 -10.68
CA PRO A 27 -1.28 -0.72 -10.84
C PRO A 27 -1.40 -1.16 -12.29
N ASP A 28 -2.07 -0.36 -13.13
CA ASP A 28 -2.20 -0.67 -14.57
C ASP A 28 -0.95 -0.34 -15.35
N GLN A 29 -0.20 0.67 -14.91
CA GLN A 29 1.00 1.13 -15.60
C GLN A 29 2.12 1.40 -14.59
N PRO A 30 2.66 0.36 -13.96
CA PRO A 30 3.73 0.55 -12.98
C PRO A 30 5.01 1.00 -13.70
N GLN A 31 5.74 1.89 -13.04
CA GLN A 31 6.95 2.48 -13.61
C GLN A 31 8.22 1.91 -12.99
N CYS A 32 8.11 0.82 -12.23
CA CYS A 32 9.22 0.23 -11.51
C CYS A 32 8.88 -1.23 -11.24
N GLY A 33 9.86 -2.12 -11.40
CA GLY A 33 9.64 -3.56 -11.21
C GLY A 33 9.18 -3.91 -9.80
N PHE A 34 9.73 -3.23 -8.80
CA PHE A 34 9.32 -3.48 -7.42
C PHE A 34 7.89 -3.02 -7.17
N SER A 35 7.50 -1.86 -7.74
CA SER A 35 6.13 -1.38 -7.64
C SER A 35 5.16 -2.31 -8.37
N ALA A 36 5.57 -2.83 -9.52
CA ALA A 36 4.75 -3.77 -10.28
C ALA A 36 4.49 -5.03 -9.45
N ARG A 37 5.53 -5.56 -8.82
CA ARG A 37 5.41 -6.77 -8.01
C ARG A 37 4.50 -6.54 -6.79
N GLY A 38 4.71 -5.42 -6.10
CA GLY A 38 3.90 -5.11 -4.93
C GLY A 38 2.43 -4.98 -5.27
N ALA A 39 2.14 -4.24 -6.34
CA ALA A 39 0.76 -4.06 -6.78
C ALA A 39 0.13 -5.39 -7.22
N GLN A 40 0.91 -6.24 -7.89
CA GLN A 40 0.40 -7.53 -8.34
C GLN A 40 0.03 -8.42 -7.16
N VAL A 41 0.89 -8.51 -6.16
CA VAL A 41 0.65 -9.32 -4.97
C VAL A 41 -0.61 -8.86 -4.24
N ILE A 42 -0.72 -7.56 -4.03
CA ILE A 42 -1.88 -6.99 -3.34
C ILE A 42 -3.16 -7.21 -4.15
N SER A 43 -3.07 -7.04 -5.47
CA SER A 43 -4.23 -7.24 -6.34
C SER A 43 -4.72 -8.69 -6.31
N MET A 44 -3.78 -9.63 -6.34
CA MET A 44 -4.12 -11.06 -6.30
C MET A 44 -4.82 -11.41 -4.99
N ARG A 45 -4.28 -10.94 -3.87
CA ARG A 45 -4.86 -11.25 -2.57
C ARG A 45 -6.22 -10.59 -2.39
N ALA A 46 -6.35 -9.34 -2.83
CA ALA A 46 -7.63 -8.64 -2.74
C ALA A 46 -8.69 -9.37 -3.54
N THR A 47 -8.35 -9.81 -4.75
CA THR A 47 -9.28 -10.57 -5.58
C THR A 47 -9.70 -11.88 -4.93
N GLU A 48 -8.74 -12.60 -4.35
CA GLU A 48 -9.02 -13.88 -3.68
C GLU A 48 -9.95 -13.70 -2.49
N LEU A 49 -9.91 -12.56 -1.84
CA LEU A 49 -10.76 -12.27 -0.68
C LEU A 49 -12.06 -11.57 -1.06
N GLY A 50 -12.31 -11.41 -2.35
CA GLY A 50 -13.55 -10.78 -2.81
C GLY A 50 -13.58 -9.27 -2.68
N MET A 51 -12.44 -8.65 -2.46
CA MET A 51 -12.34 -7.19 -2.40
C MET A 51 -12.31 -6.64 -3.82
N GLU A 52 -13.12 -5.61 -4.08
CA GLU A 52 -13.21 -5.05 -5.41
C GLU A 52 -11.99 -4.21 -5.77
N THR A 53 -11.42 -3.52 -4.81
CA THR A 53 -10.36 -2.57 -5.08
C THR A 53 -9.51 -2.31 -3.85
N PHE A 54 -8.39 -1.70 -4.08
CA PHE A 54 -7.51 -1.19 -3.03
C PHE A 54 -7.04 0.20 -3.46
N ALA A 55 -6.58 1.00 -2.51
CA ALA A 55 -6.12 2.34 -2.82
C ALA A 55 -4.67 2.31 -3.30
N SER A 56 -4.37 3.07 -4.34
CA SER A 56 -3.01 3.24 -4.81
C SER A 56 -2.71 4.72 -4.97
N VAL A 57 -1.49 5.11 -4.63
CA VAL A 57 -1.05 6.49 -4.74
C VAL A 57 0.23 6.52 -5.54
N ASN A 58 0.23 7.28 -6.63
CA ASN A 58 1.37 7.39 -7.53
C ASN A 58 2.35 8.43 -7.01
N VAL A 59 3.50 7.98 -6.52
CA VAL A 59 4.50 8.90 -5.97
C VAL A 59 5.25 9.69 -7.03
N LEU A 60 5.05 9.35 -8.30
CA LEU A 60 5.65 10.12 -9.39
C LEU A 60 4.81 11.32 -9.81
N SER A 61 3.59 11.42 -9.29
CA SER A 61 2.68 12.50 -9.67
C SER A 61 3.10 13.86 -9.11
N ASP A 62 3.99 13.88 -8.13
CA ASP A 62 4.39 15.11 -7.45
C ASP A 62 5.84 15.00 -7.02
N PRO A 63 6.70 16.00 -7.33
CA PRO A 63 8.11 15.92 -6.92
C PRO A 63 8.33 15.89 -5.41
N ARG A 64 7.35 16.33 -4.61
CA ARG A 64 7.44 16.29 -3.15
C ARG A 64 7.18 14.89 -2.58
N ALA A 65 6.55 14.02 -3.38
CA ALA A 65 5.96 12.78 -2.89
C ALA A 65 6.94 11.86 -2.17
N ARG A 66 8.07 11.59 -2.81
CA ARG A 66 9.02 10.61 -2.25
C ARG A 66 9.60 11.05 -0.92
N SER A 67 9.99 12.33 -0.83
CA SER A 67 10.53 12.86 0.42
C SER A 67 9.48 12.89 1.52
N ALA A 68 8.29 13.37 1.18
CA ALA A 68 7.21 13.46 2.16
C ALA A 68 6.83 12.10 2.70
N LEU A 69 6.72 11.12 1.81
CA LEU A 69 6.34 9.76 2.19
C LEU A 69 7.39 9.12 3.08
N LYS A 70 8.67 9.20 2.67
CA LYS A 70 9.76 8.58 3.42
C LYS A 70 9.92 9.21 4.80
N GLU A 71 9.77 10.51 4.88
CA GLU A 71 9.87 11.21 6.15
C GLU A 71 8.75 10.80 7.10
N TRP A 72 7.53 10.75 6.58
CA TRP A 72 6.37 10.41 7.39
C TRP A 72 6.38 8.94 7.82
N SER A 73 6.69 8.03 6.91
CA SER A 73 6.64 6.59 7.18
C SER A 73 7.90 6.07 7.85
N ASP A 74 8.99 6.82 7.78
CA ASP A 74 10.30 6.41 8.25
C ASP A 74 10.77 5.11 7.57
N PHE A 75 10.42 4.96 6.28
CA PHE A 75 10.77 3.79 5.49
C PHE A 75 11.45 4.26 4.20
N PRO A 76 12.62 3.71 3.87
CA PRO A 76 13.49 4.34 2.86
C PRO A 76 13.14 4.05 1.41
N THR A 77 12.34 3.04 1.12
CA THR A 77 12.14 2.60 -0.27
C THR A 77 10.68 2.63 -0.68
N ILE A 78 10.44 2.52 -1.98
CA ILE A 78 9.13 2.47 -2.60
C ILE A 78 9.11 1.21 -3.47
N PRO A 79 8.05 0.43 -3.48
CA PRO A 79 6.73 0.71 -2.95
C PRO A 79 6.62 0.56 -1.44
N GLN A 80 5.58 1.15 -0.88
CA GLN A 80 5.24 0.97 0.53
C GLN A 80 3.80 0.50 0.62
N VAL A 81 3.57 -0.57 1.33
CA VAL A 81 2.23 -1.17 1.47
C VAL A 81 1.76 -1.00 2.91
N PHE A 82 0.55 -0.45 3.04
CA PHE A 82 -0.09 -0.27 4.34
C PHE A 82 -1.35 -1.13 4.40
N ILE A 83 -1.53 -1.82 5.50
CA ILE A 83 -2.72 -2.64 5.73
C ILE A 83 -3.28 -2.29 7.08
N ASN A 84 -4.57 -1.96 7.11
CA ASN A 84 -5.27 -1.55 8.33
C ASN A 84 -4.54 -0.39 9.03
N GLY A 85 -3.99 0.52 8.25
CA GLY A 85 -3.30 1.69 8.77
C GLY A 85 -1.86 1.48 9.18
N GLU A 86 -1.33 0.26 9.01
CA GLU A 86 0.04 -0.05 9.42
C GLU A 86 0.92 -0.36 8.23
N LEU A 87 2.13 0.18 8.23
CA LEU A 87 3.12 -0.11 7.20
C LEU A 87 3.63 -1.53 7.37
N ILE A 88 3.44 -2.37 6.35
CA ILE A 88 3.96 -3.74 6.40
C ILE A 88 5.31 -3.87 5.70
N GLY A 89 5.64 -2.97 4.79
CA GLY A 89 6.92 -2.98 4.10
C GLY A 89 6.79 -2.76 2.61
N GLY A 90 7.80 -3.21 1.86
CA GLY A 90 7.83 -3.07 0.42
C GLY A 90 7.35 -4.33 -0.28
N SER A 91 7.74 -4.46 -1.58
CA SER A 91 7.28 -5.58 -2.40
C SER A 91 7.77 -6.93 -1.88
N ASP A 92 8.98 -7.00 -1.36
CA ASP A 92 9.53 -8.26 -0.87
C ASP A 92 8.76 -8.77 0.33
N ILE A 93 8.43 -7.89 1.26
CA ILE A 93 7.67 -8.25 2.44
C ILE A 93 6.24 -8.63 2.05
N ALA A 94 5.64 -7.88 1.12
CA ALA A 94 4.28 -8.19 0.66
C ALA A 94 4.22 -9.59 0.07
N LEU A 95 5.20 -9.95 -0.77
CA LEU A 95 5.25 -11.28 -1.38
C LEU A 95 5.44 -12.35 -0.33
N GLU A 96 6.36 -12.12 0.62
CA GLU A 96 6.63 -13.06 1.69
C GLU A 96 5.38 -13.32 2.53
N LEU A 97 4.65 -12.26 2.88
CA LEU A 97 3.41 -12.39 3.66
C LEU A 97 2.32 -13.09 2.86
N TYR A 98 2.29 -12.87 1.55
CA TYR A 98 1.34 -13.54 0.68
C TYR A 98 1.61 -15.05 0.68
N GLU A 99 2.87 -15.44 0.50
CA GLU A 99 3.25 -16.85 0.40
C GLU A 99 3.09 -17.59 1.72
N SER A 100 3.29 -16.91 2.84
CA SER A 100 3.16 -17.54 4.15
C SER A 100 1.71 -17.63 4.63
N GLY A 101 0.79 -16.92 3.99
CA GLY A 101 -0.59 -16.86 4.43
C GLY A 101 -0.87 -15.73 5.41
N ASP A 102 0.15 -15.06 5.89
CA ASP A 102 -0.02 -13.98 6.88
C ASP A 102 -0.78 -12.80 6.29
N LEU A 103 -0.57 -12.51 5.00
CA LEU A 103 -1.28 -11.41 4.36
C LEU A 103 -2.79 -11.65 4.37
N GLN A 104 -3.21 -12.87 4.11
CA GLN A 104 -4.62 -13.23 4.17
C GLN A 104 -5.16 -13.03 5.58
N ASN A 105 -4.40 -13.44 6.59
CA ASN A 105 -4.81 -13.29 7.98
C ASN A 105 -4.95 -11.82 8.36
N MET A 106 -4.02 -10.99 7.92
CA MET A 106 -4.08 -9.55 8.21
C MET A 106 -5.31 -8.90 7.60
N LEU A 107 -5.69 -9.32 6.40
CA LEU A 107 -6.84 -8.74 5.71
C LEU A 107 -8.16 -9.27 6.23
N SER A 108 -8.22 -10.54 6.62
CA SER A 108 -9.47 -11.12 7.09
C SER A 108 -9.71 -10.88 8.57
N ASP A 109 -8.66 -10.61 9.34
CA ASP A 109 -8.78 -10.36 10.77
C ASP A 109 -9.43 -9.02 11.10
N ASP A 110 -9.64 -8.19 10.10
CA ASP A 110 -10.25 -6.90 10.32
C ASP A 110 -11.60 -7.02 11.06
N SER A 111 -12.37 -8.02 10.70
CA SER A 111 -13.66 -8.23 11.35
C SER A 111 -13.49 -8.65 12.80
N ASN A 112 -12.42 -9.34 13.11
CA ASN A 112 -12.13 -9.76 14.47
C ASN A 112 -11.56 -8.61 15.30
N ALA A 113 -10.77 -7.77 14.65
CA ALA A 113 -10.17 -6.64 15.32
C ALA A 113 -11.21 -5.64 15.81
N SER A 114 -12.36 -5.61 15.20
CA SER A 114 -13.42 -4.69 15.55
C SER A 114 -14.16 -5.11 16.80
N GLU A 115 -13.91 -6.28 17.26
CA GLU A 115 -14.51 -6.77 18.48
C GLU A 115 -13.78 -6.24 19.72
#